data_5575f6b995958c78bde9907e489efdd2
#
_entry.id   5575f6b995958c78bde9907e489efdd2
#
_cell.length_a   1.000
_cell.length_b   1.000
_cell.length_c   1.000
_cell.angle_alpha   90.00
_cell.angle_beta   90.00
_cell.angle_gamma   90.00
#
_symmetry.space_group_name_H-M   'P 1'
#
loop_
_entity.id
_entity.type
_entity.pdbx_description
1 polymer ?
#
loop_
_entity_poly.entity_id
_entity_poly.type
_entity_poly.pdbx_seq_one_letter_code
_entity_poly.pdbx_strand_id
1 'polypeptide(L)'
;MKRFYLATIFAAFTLAGCAAGAVYYAPGPPPPVRVEAYGAAPGPGFAWVNGHWGWRGRAYAWVPGYWGRPPHPRAVWAPGYWERYGGRYRFHEGRWR
;
A
#
# COMPACT_ATOMS: atom_id res chain seq x y z
N MET A 1 -14.09 -45.04 11.31
CA MET A 1 -14.00 -44.54 11.46
C MET A 1 -13.53 -43.55 11.08
N LYS A 2 -13.38 -43.04 10.96
CA LYS A 2 -13.14 -42.27 10.87
C LYS A 2 -12.94 -41.25 10.45
N ARG A 3 -12.90 -40.78 10.37
CA ARG A 3 -12.83 -39.96 10.14
C ARG A 3 -12.59 -39.00 9.85
N PHE A 4 -12.50 -38.50 9.76
CA PHE A 4 -12.40 -37.63 9.61
C PHE A 4 -12.02 -36.79 9.08
N TYR A 5 -11.94 -36.37 9.00
CA TYR A 5 -11.72 -35.65 8.57
C TYR A 5 -11.61 -34.68 8.04
N LEU A 6 -11.68 -34.27 7.95
CA LEU A 6 -11.68 -33.42 7.56
C LEU A 6 -11.62 -32.41 7.29
N ALA A 7 -11.70 -32.17 7.28
CA ALA A 7 -11.91 -31.21 7.09
C ALA A 7 -11.34 -30.15 6.91
N THR A 8 -11.26 -29.81 7.00
CA THR A 8 -10.88 -28.96 7.07
C THR A 8 -10.38 -28.12 6.33
N ILE A 9 -10.25 -27.66 6.19
CA ILE A 9 -9.80 -26.99 5.61
C ILE A 9 -10.01 -25.99 5.09
N PHE A 10 -10.11 -25.60 4.84
CA PHE A 10 -10.43 -24.81 4.35
C PHE A 10 -10.36 -23.67 4.43
N ALA A 11 -10.62 -23.35 4.48
CA ALA A 11 -10.85 -22.22 4.94
C ALA A 11 -9.94 -21.23 4.52
N ALA A 12 -8.92 -21.42 4.55
CA ALA A 12 -8.01 -20.48 4.33
C ALA A 12 -8.17 -19.64 3.19
N PHE A 13 -8.55 -20.12 2.26
CA PHE A 13 -8.56 -19.39 1.14
C PHE A 13 -9.30 -18.27 1.10
N THR A 14 -10.17 -18.25 1.79
CA THR A 14 -10.99 -17.13 1.72
C THR A 14 -10.29 -15.88 1.85
N LEU A 15 -9.21 -15.85 2.51
CA LEU A 15 -8.59 -14.63 2.72
C LEU A 15 -8.09 -13.97 1.54
N ALA A 16 -7.71 -14.69 0.61
CA ALA A 16 -7.06 -14.10 -0.50
C ALA A 16 -7.87 -13.08 -1.19
N GLY A 17 -9.13 -13.27 -1.29
CA GLY A 17 -9.92 -12.32 -2.02
C GLY A 17 -10.05 -10.99 -1.35
N CYS A 18 -9.87 -10.94 -0.09
CA CYS A 18 -10.13 -9.71 0.60
C CYS A 18 -9.16 -8.62 0.32
N ALA A 19 -7.98 -8.95 -0.04
CA ALA A 19 -6.98 -7.93 -0.20
C ALA A 19 -7.19 -7.06 -1.41
N ALA A 20 -7.77 -7.62 -2.42
CA ALA A 20 -7.91 -6.88 -3.66
C ALA A 20 -8.93 -5.77 -3.51
N GLY A 21 -8.57 -4.59 -3.88
CA GLY A 21 -9.49 -3.48 -3.87
C GLY A 21 -9.86 -2.96 -2.50
N ALA A 22 -9.13 -3.33 -1.50
CA ALA A 22 -9.44 -2.83 -0.16
C ALA A 22 -9.29 -1.33 -0.10
N VAL A 23 -10.20 -0.70 0.63
CA VAL A 23 -10.16 0.73 0.85
C VAL A 23 -9.78 0.97 2.29
N TYR A 24 -8.78 1.80 2.51
CA TYR A 24 -8.29 2.04 3.85
C TYR A 24 -8.79 3.37 4.38
N TYR A 25 -9.33 3.33 5.58
CA TYR A 25 -9.80 4.53 6.27
C TYR A 25 -9.07 4.68 7.58
N ALA A 26 -8.81 5.91 7.96
CA ALA A 26 -8.24 6.24 9.26
C ALA A 26 -9.11 7.27 9.94
N PRO A 27 -9.15 7.28 11.27
CA PRO A 27 -10.03 8.19 11.99
C PRO A 27 -9.52 9.63 12.06
N GLY A 28 -8.26 9.86 11.78
CA GLY A 28 -7.70 11.20 11.84
C GLY A 28 -6.68 11.45 10.76
N PRO A 29 -6.19 12.68 10.65
CA PRO A 29 -5.27 13.02 9.59
C PRO A 29 -3.91 12.37 9.78
N PRO A 30 -3.22 12.09 8.67
CA PRO A 30 -1.88 11.56 8.76
C PRO A 30 -0.91 12.66 9.18
N PRO A 31 0.26 12.28 9.69
CA PRO A 31 1.32 13.26 9.93
C PRO A 31 1.78 13.83 8.59
N PRO A 32 2.54 14.92 8.63
CA PRO A 32 3.10 15.47 7.39
C PRO A 32 3.96 14.44 6.67
N VAL A 33 3.91 14.48 5.35
CA VAL A 33 4.67 13.57 4.52
C VAL A 33 6.15 13.78 4.76
N ARG A 34 6.88 12.69 4.89
CA ARG A 34 8.33 12.77 5.09
C ARG A 34 9.02 12.97 3.76
N VAL A 35 10.11 13.75 3.81
CA VAL A 35 10.98 13.90 2.66
C VAL A 35 12.13 12.94 2.86
N GLU A 36 12.25 11.96 1.96
CA GLU A 36 13.27 10.94 2.09
C GLU A 36 14.47 11.26 1.18
N ALA A 37 15.67 11.04 1.72
CA ALA A 37 16.85 11.13 0.92
C ALA A 37 17.10 9.77 0.31
N TYR A 38 17.00 9.67 -1.00
CA TYR A 38 17.07 8.38 -1.66
C TYR A 38 18.31 8.19 -2.54
N GLY A 39 19.11 9.22 -2.68
CA GLY A 39 20.35 9.08 -3.42
C GLY A 39 20.16 8.80 -4.90
N ALA A 40 21.17 8.19 -5.50
CA ALA A 40 21.13 7.91 -6.92
C ALA A 40 20.43 6.61 -7.22
N ALA A 41 19.83 6.52 -8.40
CA ALA A 41 19.19 5.30 -8.83
C ALA A 41 20.20 4.17 -8.96
N PRO A 42 19.81 2.95 -8.67
CA PRO A 42 20.73 1.81 -8.77
C PRO A 42 21.13 1.47 -10.20
N GLY A 43 20.39 1.98 -11.17
CA GLY A 43 20.73 1.76 -12.57
C GLY A 43 19.73 2.49 -13.46
N PRO A 44 19.93 2.42 -14.78
CA PRO A 44 19.00 3.07 -15.70
C PRO A 44 17.63 2.40 -15.66
N GLY A 45 16.63 3.16 -15.91
CA GLY A 45 15.27 2.64 -15.97
C GLY A 45 14.59 2.50 -14.62
N PHE A 46 15.22 2.99 -13.54
CA PHE A 46 14.55 3.01 -12.24
C PHE A 46 13.93 4.38 -12.00
N ALA A 47 12.82 4.37 -11.30
CA ALA A 47 12.16 5.60 -10.87
C ALA A 47 11.85 5.52 -9.40
N TRP A 48 11.85 6.66 -8.73
CA TRP A 48 11.60 6.69 -7.30
C TRP A 48 10.11 6.57 -7.03
N VAL A 49 9.75 5.60 -6.17
CA VAL A 49 8.39 5.42 -5.68
C VAL A 49 8.36 5.98 -4.27
N ASN A 50 7.62 7.07 -4.10
CA ASN A 50 7.60 7.76 -2.81
C ASN A 50 7.02 6.90 -1.71
N GLY A 51 7.58 7.06 -0.51
CA GLY A 51 6.98 6.48 0.67
C GLY A 51 5.68 7.19 1.05
N HIS A 52 4.98 6.64 1.97
CA HIS A 52 3.73 7.21 2.41
C HIS A 52 3.37 6.73 3.81
N TRP A 53 2.41 7.40 4.42
CA TRP A 53 1.89 6.95 5.71
C TRP A 53 0.87 5.85 5.48
N GLY A 54 1.03 4.74 6.16
CA GLY A 54 0.06 3.65 6.14
C GLY A 54 -0.67 3.61 7.48
N TRP A 55 -1.91 3.18 7.47
CA TRP A 55 -2.68 3.02 8.69
C TRP A 55 -2.59 1.56 9.15
N ARG A 56 -2.14 1.36 10.39
CA ARG A 56 -1.94 0.02 10.94
C ARG A 56 -3.03 -0.38 11.94
N GLY A 57 -4.19 0.24 11.83
CA GLY A 57 -5.29 -0.09 12.72
C GLY A 57 -5.34 0.74 13.98
N ARG A 58 -4.22 1.25 14.42
CA ARG A 58 -4.16 2.09 15.62
C ARG A 58 -3.33 3.33 15.44
N ALA A 59 -2.44 3.31 14.50
CA ALA A 59 -1.53 4.43 14.32
C ALA A 59 -1.03 4.45 12.89
N TYR A 60 -0.59 5.61 12.47
CA TYR A 60 0.10 5.73 11.20
C TYR A 60 1.53 5.23 11.35
N ALA A 61 2.02 4.56 10.34
CA ALA A 61 3.39 4.12 10.25
C ALA A 61 3.92 4.49 8.88
N TRP A 62 5.16 4.93 8.83
CA TRP A 62 5.75 5.33 7.55
C TRP A 62 6.15 4.10 6.76
N VAL A 63 5.70 4.04 5.51
CA VAL A 63 6.10 3.00 4.58
C VAL A 63 7.15 3.62 3.68
N PRO A 64 8.41 3.17 3.76
CA PRO A 64 9.49 3.81 3.01
C PRO A 64 9.32 3.69 1.52
N GLY A 65 9.82 4.68 0.81
CA GLY A 65 9.87 4.62 -0.64
C GLY A 65 10.95 3.67 -1.13
N TYR A 66 10.99 3.46 -2.42
CA TYR A 66 11.96 2.56 -3.01
C TYR A 66 12.16 2.87 -4.49
N TRP A 67 13.24 2.35 -5.04
CA TRP A 67 13.47 2.46 -6.47
C TRP A 67 12.71 1.34 -7.16
N GLY A 68 11.85 1.70 -8.10
CA GLY A 68 11.02 0.73 -8.81
C GLY A 68 11.21 0.81 -10.30
N ARG A 69 10.77 -0.22 -11.00
CA ARG A 69 10.83 -0.24 -12.45
C ARG A 69 9.47 0.13 -13.02
N PRO A 70 9.40 1.22 -13.79
CA PRO A 70 8.14 1.61 -14.41
C PRO A 70 7.66 0.54 -15.39
N PRO A 71 6.35 0.40 -15.54
CA PRO A 71 5.81 -0.61 -16.44
C PRO A 71 5.97 -0.26 -17.94
N HIS A 72 6.28 0.97 -18.23
CA HIS A 72 6.51 1.39 -19.62
C HIS A 72 7.43 2.61 -19.62
N PRO A 73 8.04 2.93 -20.76
CA PRO A 73 8.94 4.08 -20.85
C PRO A 73 8.21 5.37 -20.48
N ARG A 74 8.92 6.25 -19.79
CA ARG A 74 8.40 7.54 -19.36
C ARG A 74 7.25 7.48 -18.37
N ALA A 75 6.97 6.34 -17.82
CA ALA A 75 5.98 6.27 -16.76
C ALA A 75 6.47 7.03 -15.55
N VAL A 76 5.56 7.69 -14.87
CA VAL A 76 5.86 8.49 -13.69
C VAL A 76 5.03 7.97 -12.54
N TRP A 77 5.63 7.93 -11.36
CA TRP A 77 4.90 7.50 -10.18
C TRP A 77 4.04 8.65 -9.65
N ALA A 78 2.74 8.42 -9.56
CA ALA A 78 1.82 9.34 -8.92
C ALA A 78 1.66 8.89 -7.47
N PRO A 79 2.14 9.66 -6.50
CA PRO A 79 2.13 9.22 -5.11
C PRO A 79 0.73 9.03 -4.57
N GLY A 80 0.59 8.08 -3.66
CA GLY A 80 -0.64 7.94 -2.93
C GLY A 80 -0.81 9.07 -1.94
N TYR A 81 -2.02 9.28 -1.50
CA TYR A 81 -2.31 10.37 -0.57
C TYR A 81 -3.57 10.07 0.24
N TRP A 82 -3.65 10.73 1.37
CA TRP A 82 -4.80 10.65 2.23
C TRP A 82 -5.70 11.85 1.98
N GLU A 83 -7.00 11.62 1.92
CA GLU A 83 -7.96 12.67 1.70
C GLU A 83 -9.07 12.59 2.74
N ARG A 84 -9.50 13.72 3.24
CA ARG A 84 -10.60 13.76 4.17
C ARG A 84 -11.88 13.32 3.47
N TYR A 85 -12.58 12.40 4.10
CA TYR A 85 -13.77 11.82 3.49
C TYR A 85 -14.82 11.64 4.57
N GLY A 86 -15.72 12.58 4.66
CA GLY A 86 -16.67 12.61 5.76
C GLY A 86 -15.92 12.81 7.08
N GLY A 87 -16.21 12.02 8.06
CA GLY A 87 -15.53 12.13 9.33
C GLY A 87 -14.25 11.34 9.44
N ARG A 88 -13.76 10.82 8.32
CA ARG A 88 -12.58 9.96 8.32
C ARG A 88 -11.62 10.41 7.24
N TYR A 89 -10.49 9.71 7.14
CA TYR A 89 -9.53 9.93 6.08
C TYR A 89 -9.41 8.66 5.27
N ARG A 90 -9.38 8.81 3.96
CA ARG A 90 -9.34 7.71 3.02
C ARG A 90 -8.05 7.76 2.24
N PHE A 91 -7.39 6.62 2.09
CA PHE A 91 -6.15 6.56 1.35
C PHE A 91 -6.41 6.26 -0.13
N HIS A 92 -5.79 7.06 -0.98
CA HIS A 92 -5.77 6.82 -2.41
C HIS A 92 -4.40 6.28 -2.76
N GLU A 93 -4.37 5.08 -3.31
CA GLU A 93 -3.09 4.43 -3.60
C GLU A 93 -2.37 5.13 -4.73
N GLY A 94 -1.03 5.12 -4.65
CA GLY A 94 -0.23 5.61 -5.75
C GLY A 94 -0.32 4.70 -6.95
N ARG A 95 0.12 5.20 -8.08
CA ARG A 95 0.09 4.40 -9.29
C ARG A 95 1.04 4.97 -10.33
N TRP A 96 1.38 4.16 -11.27
CA TRP A 96 2.15 4.62 -12.43
C TRP A 96 1.22 5.26 -13.45
N ARG A 97 1.68 6.28 -14.10
CA ARG A 97 0.94 6.90 -15.18
C ARG A 97 1.87 7.48 -16.25
#